data_8cfecdecc050dc38677b08500c7983a5
#
_entry.id   8cfecdecc050dc38677b08500c7983a5
#
_cell.length_a   1.000
_cell.length_b   1.000
_cell.length_c   1.000
_cell.angle_alpha   90.00
_cell.angle_beta   90.00
_cell.angle_gamma   90.00
#
_symmetry.space_group_name_H-M   'P 1'
#
loop_
_entity.id
_entity.type
_entity.pdbx_description
1 polymer ?
#
loop_
_entity_poly.entity_id
_entity_poly.type
_entity_poly.pdbx_seq_one_letter_code
_entity_poly.pdbx_strand_id
1 'polypeptide(L)'
;MSLDPRGDLIALFRAIVDIESVSGNERELADQIELALRPCAHLEVLRDGDTVIARTHLGRDERVVIAGHLDTVPVAGNLPSWVEGDLVYGRGTCDMKGGVAVMLAAAVALEAPSSDLTWIFYDHEEVESAANALTRIAATRPELLTGGFAVLMEPSNARVEGGCQGTLRFTVTTTGRAAHSARAWMGRNAIHDAADVLARLRDHVPERPEVDGLRFHEGLEAVGIAGGIAGNVIPDRCTIAINYRFAPHRSVEEAKDYCRAVLDGYELTFTDAAAGARPGLDRPAAAAFVAAVGGEPSAKFGWTDVARFSALGVPAVNFGPGNPEKAHADDEFCPVADLYTCRDALLRWLI
;
A
#
# COMPACT_ATOMS: atom_id res chain seq x y z
N MET A 1 -14.09 -17.79 -16.99
CA MET A 1 -14.35 -16.77 -18.04
C MET A 1 -12.98 -16.22 -18.41
N SER A 2 -12.59 -16.16 -19.71
CA SER A 2 -11.27 -15.62 -20.07
C SER A 2 -11.29 -14.10 -20.04
N LEU A 3 -10.22 -13.47 -19.52
CA LEU A 3 -10.05 -12.01 -19.56
C LEU A 3 -9.81 -11.57 -21.02
N ASP A 4 -10.48 -10.50 -21.44
CA ASP A 4 -10.28 -9.88 -22.76
C ASP A 4 -9.68 -8.46 -22.62
N PRO A 5 -8.34 -8.33 -22.58
CA PRO A 5 -7.69 -7.03 -22.42
C PRO A 5 -7.75 -6.12 -23.66
N ARG A 6 -8.23 -6.63 -24.79
CA ARG A 6 -8.44 -5.85 -26.03
C ARG A 6 -9.87 -5.34 -26.18
N GLY A 7 -10.78 -5.82 -25.35
CA GLY A 7 -12.19 -5.48 -25.31
C GLY A 7 -12.50 -4.21 -24.54
N ASP A 8 -13.73 -4.15 -24.04
CA ASP A 8 -14.19 -3.04 -23.21
C ASP A 8 -13.50 -3.04 -21.85
N LEU A 9 -12.93 -1.91 -21.44
CA LEU A 9 -12.17 -1.79 -20.20
C LEU A 9 -13.03 -2.04 -18.95
N ILE A 10 -14.31 -1.65 -18.96
CA ILE A 10 -15.20 -1.85 -17.82
C ILE A 10 -15.54 -3.34 -17.71
N ALA A 11 -15.78 -4.01 -18.85
CA ALA A 11 -16.04 -5.44 -18.87
C ALA A 11 -14.81 -6.23 -18.38
N LEU A 12 -13.61 -5.86 -18.81
CA LEU A 12 -12.35 -6.43 -18.30
C LEU A 12 -12.21 -6.22 -16.79
N PHE A 13 -12.41 -4.98 -16.33
CA PHE A 13 -12.29 -4.63 -14.92
C PHE A 13 -13.26 -5.45 -14.05
N ARG A 14 -14.53 -5.54 -14.44
CA ARG A 14 -15.52 -6.35 -13.72
C ARG A 14 -15.16 -7.83 -13.71
N ALA A 15 -14.68 -8.37 -14.84
CA ALA A 15 -14.22 -9.75 -14.90
C ALA A 15 -13.07 -10.05 -13.95
N ILE A 16 -12.13 -9.10 -13.77
CA ILE A 16 -11.02 -9.19 -12.83
C ILE A 16 -11.54 -9.10 -11.37
N VAL A 17 -12.46 -8.18 -11.08
CA VAL A 17 -13.05 -8.02 -9.74
C VAL A 17 -13.80 -9.28 -9.32
N ASP A 18 -14.57 -9.87 -10.24
CA ASP A 18 -15.43 -11.04 -9.97
C ASP A 18 -14.64 -12.35 -9.74
N ILE A 19 -13.36 -12.38 -10.05
CA ILE A 19 -12.45 -13.45 -9.60
C ILE A 19 -12.04 -13.13 -8.16
N GLU A 20 -12.53 -13.91 -7.18
CA GLU A 20 -12.09 -13.77 -5.79
C GLU A 20 -10.59 -14.05 -5.68
N SER A 21 -9.87 -13.15 -5.00
CA SER A 21 -8.43 -13.25 -4.76
C SER A 21 -8.04 -12.66 -3.40
N VAL A 22 -8.73 -13.08 -2.34
CA VAL A 22 -8.29 -12.77 -0.97
C VAL A 22 -6.88 -13.29 -0.78
N SER A 23 -6.04 -12.53 -0.05
CA SER A 23 -4.62 -12.88 0.15
C SER A 23 -4.39 -14.35 0.46
N GLY A 24 -3.57 -15.01 -0.35
CA GLY A 24 -3.34 -16.46 -0.36
C GLY A 24 -4.24 -17.24 -1.32
N ASN A 25 -5.14 -16.58 -2.06
CA ASN A 25 -6.04 -17.19 -3.06
C ASN A 25 -5.95 -16.50 -4.44
N GLU A 26 -4.78 -15.98 -4.80
CA GLU A 26 -4.58 -15.18 -6.02
C GLU A 26 -4.43 -16.03 -7.28
N ARG A 27 -4.25 -17.34 -7.15
CA ARG A 27 -3.87 -18.26 -8.23
C ARG A 27 -4.77 -18.15 -9.45
N GLU A 28 -6.10 -18.17 -9.27
CA GLU A 28 -7.04 -18.11 -10.39
C GLU A 28 -6.89 -16.80 -11.18
N LEU A 29 -6.81 -15.67 -10.50
CA LEU A 29 -6.61 -14.36 -11.14
C LEU A 29 -5.26 -14.30 -11.86
N ALA A 30 -4.20 -14.76 -11.23
CA ALA A 30 -2.87 -14.81 -11.81
C ALA A 30 -2.82 -15.71 -13.06
N ASP A 31 -3.48 -16.88 -13.04
CA ASP A 31 -3.57 -17.78 -14.19
C ASP A 31 -4.30 -17.12 -15.37
N GLN A 32 -5.39 -16.39 -15.12
CA GLN A 32 -6.13 -15.65 -16.15
C GLN A 32 -5.32 -14.50 -16.74
N ILE A 33 -4.56 -13.76 -15.94
CA ILE A 33 -3.66 -12.70 -16.40
C ILE A 33 -2.52 -13.29 -17.25
N GLU A 34 -1.89 -14.35 -16.79
CA GLU A 34 -0.86 -15.05 -17.53
C GLU A 34 -1.37 -15.52 -18.89
N LEU A 35 -2.55 -16.15 -18.92
CA LEU A 35 -3.20 -16.62 -20.15
C LEU A 35 -3.49 -15.47 -21.12
N ALA A 36 -3.89 -14.30 -20.62
CA ALA A 36 -4.17 -13.11 -21.43
C ALA A 36 -2.89 -12.48 -22.03
N LEU A 37 -1.75 -12.54 -21.30
CA LEU A 37 -0.47 -11.94 -21.74
C LEU A 37 0.36 -12.84 -22.64
N ARG A 38 0.31 -14.18 -22.48
CA ARG A 38 1.13 -15.12 -23.26
C ARG A 38 1.01 -15.01 -24.80
N PRO A 39 -0.16 -14.67 -25.39
CA PRO A 39 -0.27 -14.49 -26.83
C PRO A 39 0.41 -13.22 -27.38
N CYS A 40 0.86 -12.29 -26.50
CA CYS A 40 1.46 -11.03 -26.90
C CYS A 40 2.93 -11.23 -27.25
N ALA A 41 3.26 -11.26 -28.55
CA ALA A 41 4.61 -11.56 -29.05
C ALA A 41 5.69 -10.56 -28.59
N HIS A 42 5.32 -9.35 -28.16
CA HIS A 42 6.21 -8.32 -27.65
C HIS A 42 6.54 -8.48 -26.16
N LEU A 43 5.91 -9.44 -25.47
CA LEU A 43 6.09 -9.68 -24.04
C LEU A 43 6.79 -11.02 -23.76
N GLU A 44 7.83 -10.98 -22.94
CA GLU A 44 8.32 -12.13 -22.23
C GLU A 44 7.48 -12.27 -20.94
N VAL A 45 6.76 -13.38 -20.79
CA VAL A 45 5.89 -13.63 -19.62
C VAL A 45 6.52 -14.66 -18.71
N LEU A 46 6.75 -14.28 -17.48
CA LEU A 46 7.35 -15.07 -16.40
C LEU A 46 6.33 -15.30 -15.28
N ARG A 47 6.44 -16.42 -14.58
CA ARG A 47 5.64 -16.74 -13.39
C ARG A 47 6.55 -17.00 -12.20
N ASP A 48 6.19 -16.45 -11.03
CA ASP A 48 6.85 -16.70 -9.74
C ASP A 48 5.77 -16.84 -8.65
N GLY A 49 5.44 -18.06 -8.28
CA GLY A 49 4.29 -18.32 -7.41
C GLY A 49 2.98 -17.87 -8.08
N ASP A 50 2.25 -16.96 -7.44
CA ASP A 50 1.05 -16.34 -7.98
C ASP A 50 1.30 -14.93 -8.52
N THR A 51 2.57 -14.54 -8.66
CA THR A 51 2.99 -13.31 -9.36
C THR A 51 3.21 -13.57 -10.86
N VAL A 52 2.69 -12.70 -11.69
CA VAL A 52 2.91 -12.69 -13.15
C VAL A 52 3.74 -11.47 -13.52
N ILE A 53 4.82 -11.68 -14.27
CA ILE A 53 5.71 -10.61 -14.72
C ILE A 53 5.77 -10.64 -16.23
N ALA A 54 5.50 -9.49 -16.88
CA ALA A 54 5.58 -9.36 -18.33
C ALA A 54 6.58 -8.26 -18.70
N ARG A 55 7.50 -8.55 -19.64
CA ARG A 55 8.60 -7.65 -19.99
C ARG A 55 8.72 -7.44 -21.49
N THR A 56 8.99 -6.22 -21.90
CA THR A 56 9.47 -5.93 -23.25
C THR A 56 11.01 -6.00 -23.31
N HIS A 57 11.54 -6.27 -24.49
CA HIS A 57 12.98 -6.31 -24.80
C HIS A 57 13.26 -5.61 -26.11
N LEU A 58 12.92 -4.30 -26.17
CA LEU A 58 13.09 -3.48 -27.37
C LEU A 58 14.47 -2.83 -27.45
N GLY A 59 15.29 -2.96 -26.41
CA GLY A 59 16.61 -2.34 -26.34
C GLY A 59 16.55 -0.84 -26.13
N ARG A 60 15.57 -0.36 -25.37
CA ARG A 60 15.45 1.05 -25.00
C ARG A 60 16.46 1.40 -23.92
N ASP A 61 16.92 2.66 -23.89
CA ASP A 61 17.88 3.15 -22.90
C ASP A 61 17.32 3.12 -21.48
N GLU A 62 16.01 3.31 -21.34
CA GLU A 62 15.31 3.35 -20.08
C GLU A 62 14.34 2.18 -19.92
N ARG A 63 14.18 1.71 -18.69
CA ARG A 63 13.16 0.74 -18.32
C ARG A 63 12.25 1.32 -17.24
N VAL A 64 10.95 1.15 -17.41
CA VAL A 64 9.93 1.53 -16.44
C VAL A 64 9.29 0.27 -15.86
N VAL A 65 9.08 0.26 -14.55
CA VAL A 65 8.33 -0.78 -13.85
C VAL A 65 6.94 -0.27 -13.53
N ILE A 66 5.92 -1.05 -13.84
CA ILE A 66 4.53 -0.77 -13.46
C ILE A 66 4.02 -1.97 -12.69
N ALA A 67 3.63 -1.76 -11.43
CA ALA A 67 3.29 -2.83 -10.51
C ALA A 67 1.90 -2.62 -9.87
N GLY A 68 1.23 -3.73 -9.60
CA GLY A 68 -0.04 -3.77 -8.89
C GLY A 68 -0.29 -5.13 -8.27
N HIS A 69 -0.88 -5.15 -7.08
CA HIS A 69 -1.18 -6.38 -6.37
C HIS A 69 -2.49 -7.01 -6.83
N LEU A 70 -2.55 -8.34 -6.72
CA LEU A 70 -3.68 -9.16 -7.14
C LEU A 70 -4.63 -9.49 -5.99
N ASP A 71 -4.09 -9.51 -4.77
CA ASP A 71 -4.84 -9.88 -3.59
C ASP A 71 -5.75 -8.74 -3.09
N THR A 72 -6.66 -9.12 -2.25
CA THR A 72 -7.59 -8.21 -1.54
C THR A 72 -7.72 -8.65 -0.09
N VAL A 73 -8.18 -7.73 0.76
CA VAL A 73 -8.71 -8.08 2.07
C VAL A 73 -9.97 -8.95 1.94
N PRO A 74 -10.45 -9.62 3.01
CA PRO A 74 -11.61 -10.49 2.96
C PRO A 74 -12.87 -9.86 2.34
N VAL A 75 -13.63 -10.67 1.61
CA VAL A 75 -14.91 -10.29 1.02
C VAL A 75 -15.95 -10.04 2.11
N ALA A 76 -16.71 -8.95 2.00
CA ALA A 76 -17.76 -8.55 2.92
C ALA A 76 -19.16 -8.58 2.27
N GLY A 77 -19.44 -9.63 1.49
CA GLY A 77 -20.69 -9.75 0.75
C GLY A 77 -20.79 -8.81 -0.47
N ASN A 78 -19.68 -8.24 -0.89
CA ASN A 78 -19.55 -7.28 -1.97
C ASN A 78 -18.91 -7.87 -3.24
N LEU A 79 -19.19 -9.15 -3.51
CA LEU A 79 -18.99 -9.84 -4.78
C LEU A 79 -20.27 -10.64 -5.14
N PRO A 80 -20.60 -10.80 -6.44
CA PRO A 80 -19.90 -10.23 -7.61
C PRO A 80 -20.08 -8.71 -7.72
N SER A 81 -19.26 -8.08 -8.59
CA SER A 81 -19.29 -6.63 -8.84
C SER A 81 -20.61 -6.19 -9.47
N TRP A 82 -21.04 -4.96 -9.16
CA TRP A 82 -22.21 -4.34 -9.81
C TRP A 82 -21.91 -2.89 -10.21
N VAL A 83 -22.71 -2.36 -11.11
CA VAL A 83 -22.59 -0.99 -11.60
C VAL A 83 -23.78 -0.19 -11.11
N GLU A 84 -23.53 0.99 -10.54
CA GLU A 84 -24.56 1.96 -10.19
C GLU A 84 -24.11 3.36 -10.66
N GLY A 85 -24.80 3.90 -11.66
CA GLY A 85 -24.37 5.13 -12.34
C GLY A 85 -23.00 4.95 -12.99
N ASP A 86 -22.07 5.83 -12.64
CA ASP A 86 -20.69 5.82 -13.14
C ASP A 86 -19.70 5.14 -12.19
N LEU A 87 -20.20 4.33 -11.23
CA LEU A 87 -19.41 3.64 -10.23
C LEU A 87 -19.51 2.13 -10.40
N VAL A 88 -18.39 1.44 -10.26
CA VAL A 88 -18.33 -0.02 -10.16
C VAL A 88 -18.02 -0.38 -8.72
N TYR A 89 -18.92 -1.10 -8.08
CA TYR A 89 -18.81 -1.57 -6.70
C TYR A 89 -18.30 -3.01 -6.66
N GLY A 90 -17.58 -3.36 -5.60
CA GLY A 90 -17.09 -4.70 -5.35
C GLY A 90 -15.77 -4.70 -4.58
N ARG A 91 -15.42 -5.80 -3.93
CA ARG A 91 -14.14 -5.97 -3.22
C ARG A 91 -12.96 -5.89 -4.21
N GLY A 92 -11.97 -5.04 -3.91
CA GLY A 92 -10.81 -4.80 -4.74
C GLY A 92 -11.06 -3.87 -5.92
N THR A 93 -12.24 -3.27 -6.07
CA THR A 93 -12.50 -2.30 -7.15
C THR A 93 -11.60 -1.10 -7.07
N CYS A 94 -11.36 -0.60 -5.85
CA CYS A 94 -10.47 0.50 -5.55
C CYS A 94 -9.06 -0.04 -5.28
N ASP A 95 -8.92 -1.04 -4.42
CA ASP A 95 -7.64 -1.55 -3.92
C ASP A 95 -7.45 -3.02 -4.31
N MET A 96 -6.66 -3.34 -5.39
CA MET A 96 -6.35 -2.38 -6.45
C MET A 96 -6.59 -2.99 -7.84
N LYS A 97 -7.68 -3.82 -7.98
CA LYS A 97 -8.02 -4.48 -9.25
C LYS A 97 -8.37 -3.50 -10.38
N GLY A 98 -8.78 -2.27 -10.05
CA GLY A 98 -8.90 -1.19 -11.04
C GLY A 98 -7.57 -0.86 -11.69
N GLY A 99 -6.50 -0.74 -10.90
CA GLY A 99 -5.12 -0.60 -11.37
C GLY A 99 -4.67 -1.80 -12.20
N VAL A 100 -4.96 -3.01 -11.74
CA VAL A 100 -4.64 -4.28 -12.45
C VAL A 100 -5.30 -4.31 -13.83
N ALA A 101 -6.57 -3.90 -13.96
CA ALA A 101 -7.27 -3.85 -15.23
C ALA A 101 -6.63 -2.86 -16.21
N VAL A 102 -6.27 -1.68 -15.73
CA VAL A 102 -5.56 -0.66 -16.51
C VAL A 102 -4.19 -1.18 -16.97
N MET A 103 -3.43 -1.81 -16.06
CA MET A 103 -2.13 -2.43 -16.36
C MET A 103 -2.27 -3.49 -17.45
N LEU A 104 -3.22 -4.41 -17.32
CA LEU A 104 -3.39 -5.52 -18.26
C LEU A 104 -3.77 -5.01 -19.66
N ALA A 105 -4.70 -4.05 -19.74
CA ALA A 105 -5.08 -3.42 -21.01
C ALA A 105 -3.91 -2.67 -21.66
N ALA A 106 -3.14 -1.91 -20.87
CA ALA A 106 -1.99 -1.17 -21.36
C ALA A 106 -0.84 -2.10 -21.81
N ALA A 107 -0.55 -3.18 -21.05
CA ALA A 107 0.48 -4.14 -21.40
C ALA A 107 0.25 -4.80 -22.77
N VAL A 108 -1.01 -5.12 -23.08
CA VAL A 108 -1.39 -5.73 -24.36
C VAL A 108 -1.39 -4.70 -25.51
N ALA A 109 -1.71 -3.44 -25.20
CA ALA A 109 -1.79 -2.38 -26.22
C ALA A 109 -0.42 -1.79 -26.62
N LEU A 110 0.55 -1.76 -25.72
CA LEU A 110 1.85 -1.13 -25.88
C LEU A 110 2.87 -2.10 -26.52
N GLU A 111 2.79 -2.32 -27.83
CA GLU A 111 3.69 -3.21 -28.56
C GLU A 111 5.08 -2.59 -28.79
N ALA A 112 5.18 -1.26 -28.90
CA ALA A 112 6.43 -0.54 -29.17
C ALA A 112 6.57 0.74 -28.32
N PRO A 113 6.58 0.62 -26.98
CA PRO A 113 6.67 1.78 -26.10
C PRO A 113 8.01 2.50 -26.21
N SER A 114 8.05 3.77 -25.78
CA SER A 114 9.24 4.63 -25.76
C SER A 114 10.32 4.16 -24.80
N SER A 115 9.95 3.42 -23.74
CA SER A 115 10.84 2.77 -22.76
C SER A 115 10.64 1.26 -22.79
N ASP A 116 11.64 0.47 -22.37
CA ASP A 116 11.38 -0.93 -22.04
C ASP A 116 10.51 -1.03 -20.78
N LEU A 117 9.54 -1.93 -20.77
CA LEU A 117 8.57 -2.06 -19.69
C LEU A 117 8.74 -3.37 -18.93
N THR A 118 8.47 -3.31 -17.62
CA THR A 118 8.23 -4.46 -16.75
C THR A 118 6.90 -4.26 -16.05
N TRP A 119 5.93 -5.12 -16.35
CA TRP A 119 4.64 -5.19 -15.68
C TRP A 119 4.71 -6.26 -14.62
N ILE A 120 4.32 -5.94 -13.37
CA ILE A 120 4.36 -6.89 -12.24
C ILE A 120 2.98 -6.93 -11.59
N PHE A 121 2.31 -8.06 -11.75
CA PHE A 121 1.04 -8.40 -11.11
C PHE A 121 1.38 -9.33 -9.96
N TYR A 122 1.43 -8.82 -8.73
CA TYR A 122 2.05 -9.52 -7.61
C TYR A 122 1.07 -9.91 -6.51
N ASP A 123 1.44 -10.93 -5.75
CA ASP A 123 0.66 -11.54 -4.68
C ASP A 123 1.06 -11.03 -3.30
N HIS A 124 0.14 -11.17 -2.30
CA HIS A 124 0.37 -10.97 -0.86
C HIS A 124 0.81 -9.55 -0.46
N GLU A 125 0.14 -8.49 -0.99
CA GLU A 125 0.36 -7.12 -0.51
C GLU A 125 -0.32 -6.88 0.83
N GLU A 126 -1.56 -7.36 0.98
CA GLU A 126 -2.50 -7.05 2.07
C GLU A 126 -2.25 -7.84 3.37
N VAL A 127 -1.10 -8.50 3.46
CA VAL A 127 -0.69 -9.33 4.60
C VAL A 127 0.71 -8.95 5.09
N GLU A 128 1.33 -9.79 5.92
CA GLU A 128 2.63 -9.49 6.48
C GLU A 128 3.72 -9.31 5.41
N SER A 129 4.54 -8.29 5.57
CA SER A 129 5.64 -7.93 4.66
C SER A 129 6.54 -9.10 4.22
N ALA A 130 6.69 -10.13 5.07
CA ALA A 130 7.50 -11.31 4.75
C ALA A 130 6.85 -12.21 3.69
N ALA A 131 5.52 -12.17 3.54
CA ALA A 131 4.78 -12.92 2.53
C ALA A 131 4.71 -12.20 1.18
N ASN A 132 4.85 -10.87 1.17
CA ASN A 132 4.73 -10.04 -0.02
C ASN A 132 5.71 -10.47 -1.13
N ALA A 133 5.17 -10.66 -2.34
CA ALA A 133 5.94 -11.15 -3.48
C ALA A 133 7.11 -10.25 -3.88
N LEU A 134 6.97 -8.92 -3.76
CA LEU A 134 8.07 -8.01 -4.08
C LEU A 134 9.26 -8.19 -3.12
N THR A 135 9.02 -8.58 -1.84
CA THR A 135 10.08 -8.96 -0.90
C THR A 135 10.81 -10.21 -1.39
N ARG A 136 10.06 -11.23 -1.82
CA ARG A 136 10.60 -12.49 -2.37
C ARG A 136 11.42 -12.23 -3.63
N ILE A 137 10.89 -11.44 -4.56
CA ILE A 137 11.55 -11.11 -5.83
C ILE A 137 12.80 -10.26 -5.59
N ALA A 138 12.75 -9.28 -4.68
CA ALA A 138 13.92 -8.48 -4.33
C ALA A 138 15.09 -9.31 -3.79
N ALA A 139 14.79 -10.40 -3.06
CA ALA A 139 15.79 -11.29 -2.50
C ALA A 139 16.33 -12.32 -3.51
N THR A 140 15.51 -12.77 -4.48
CA THR A 140 15.84 -13.90 -5.36
C THR A 140 16.14 -13.48 -6.79
N ARG A 141 15.48 -12.43 -7.29
CA ARG A 141 15.54 -11.95 -8.68
C ARG A 141 15.44 -10.43 -8.75
N PRO A 142 16.34 -9.67 -8.07
CA PRO A 142 16.26 -8.20 -7.99
C PRO A 142 16.27 -7.51 -9.37
N GLU A 143 16.85 -8.16 -10.39
CA GLU A 143 16.87 -7.66 -11.78
C GLU A 143 15.48 -7.45 -12.39
N LEU A 144 14.45 -8.09 -11.84
CA LEU A 144 13.06 -7.91 -12.27
C LEU A 144 12.42 -6.64 -11.73
N LEU A 145 12.98 -6.08 -10.64
CA LEU A 145 12.51 -4.85 -10.00
C LEU A 145 13.32 -3.62 -10.43
N THR A 146 14.37 -3.80 -11.24
CA THR A 146 15.23 -2.68 -11.67
C THR A 146 14.59 -1.87 -12.79
N GLY A 147 14.72 -0.55 -12.69
CA GLY A 147 14.26 0.41 -13.68
C GLY A 147 14.71 1.81 -13.34
N GLY A 148 14.58 2.74 -14.27
CA GLY A 148 14.81 4.16 -14.03
C GLY A 148 13.68 4.82 -13.21
N PHE A 149 12.49 4.21 -13.25
CA PHE A 149 11.29 4.70 -12.56
C PHE A 149 10.26 3.58 -12.36
N ALA A 150 9.45 3.66 -11.31
CA ALA A 150 8.35 2.75 -11.07
C ALA A 150 7.03 3.49 -10.79
N VAL A 151 5.93 2.90 -11.25
CA VAL A 151 4.57 3.35 -10.95
C VAL A 151 3.81 2.20 -10.30
N LEU A 152 3.33 2.39 -9.09
CA LEU A 152 2.41 1.48 -8.43
C LEU A 152 0.98 1.96 -8.68
N MET A 153 0.16 1.05 -9.20
CA MET A 153 -1.20 1.40 -9.64
C MET A 153 -2.22 1.43 -8.48
N GLU A 154 -1.73 1.82 -7.30
CA GLU A 154 -2.50 2.05 -6.08
C GLU A 154 -3.57 3.13 -6.25
N PRO A 155 -4.72 3.04 -5.54
CA PRO A 155 -5.76 4.06 -5.64
C PRO A 155 -5.22 5.44 -5.23
N SER A 156 -5.47 6.43 -6.09
CA SER A 156 -5.02 7.81 -5.90
C SER A 156 -5.94 8.85 -6.57
N ASN A 157 -7.21 8.49 -6.83
CA ASN A 157 -8.14 9.33 -7.59
C ASN A 157 -7.58 9.76 -8.97
N ALA A 158 -6.85 8.88 -9.64
CA ALA A 158 -6.16 9.13 -10.90
C ALA A 158 -5.21 10.36 -10.86
N ARG A 159 -4.56 10.59 -9.73
CA ARG A 159 -3.54 11.65 -9.52
C ARG A 159 -2.22 11.03 -9.07
N VAL A 160 -1.13 11.74 -9.29
CA VAL A 160 0.18 11.29 -8.81
C VAL A 160 0.29 11.54 -7.30
N GLU A 161 0.56 10.49 -6.54
CA GLU A 161 0.95 10.59 -5.13
C GLU A 161 2.42 10.18 -4.98
N GLY A 162 3.25 11.13 -4.51
CA GLY A 162 4.70 10.94 -4.36
C GLY A 162 5.07 10.39 -2.99
N GLY A 163 5.95 9.39 -2.98
CA GLY A 163 6.44 8.75 -1.79
C GLY A 163 5.37 8.02 -0.99
N CYS A 164 5.67 7.72 0.26
CA CYS A 164 4.72 7.23 1.26
C CYS A 164 5.26 7.45 2.68
N GLN A 165 4.37 7.49 3.68
CA GLN A 165 4.79 7.53 5.09
C GLN A 165 5.34 6.18 5.54
N GLY A 166 6.30 6.21 6.46
CA GLY A 166 6.71 5.04 7.21
C GLY A 166 5.72 4.69 8.31
N THR A 167 5.86 3.50 8.87
CA THR A 167 5.02 3.03 9.98
C THR A 167 5.86 2.37 11.05
N LEU A 168 5.51 2.63 12.32
CA LEU A 168 5.97 1.87 13.48
C LEU A 168 4.77 1.35 14.24
N ARG A 169 4.85 0.12 14.73
CA ARG A 169 3.93 -0.43 15.72
C ARG A 169 4.72 -0.84 16.94
N PHE A 170 4.24 -0.44 18.12
CA PHE A 170 4.90 -0.77 19.36
C PHE A 170 3.90 -0.80 20.50
N THR A 171 4.33 -1.37 21.64
CA THR A 171 3.55 -1.41 22.85
C THR A 171 4.28 -0.74 24.01
N VAL A 172 3.50 -0.12 24.89
CA VAL A 172 3.92 0.32 26.21
C VAL A 172 3.15 -0.48 27.23
N THR A 173 3.86 -1.04 28.21
CA THR A 173 3.23 -1.78 29.32
C THR A 173 3.45 -1.04 30.63
N THR A 174 2.36 -0.70 31.31
CA THR A 174 2.39 -0.23 32.70
C THR A 174 2.20 -1.40 33.66
N THR A 175 2.89 -1.36 34.78
CA THR A 175 2.89 -2.43 35.80
C THR A 175 2.43 -1.89 37.12
N GLY A 176 1.68 -2.70 37.85
CA GLY A 176 1.15 -2.39 39.15
C GLY A 176 1.35 -3.50 40.17
N ARG A 177 0.38 -3.65 41.07
CA ARG A 177 0.33 -4.74 42.04
C ARG A 177 -1.11 -5.20 42.22
N ALA A 178 -1.36 -6.48 41.93
CA ALA A 178 -2.69 -7.08 42.13
C ALA A 178 -3.12 -7.05 43.61
N ALA A 179 -4.39 -6.80 43.81
CA ALA A 179 -5.04 -6.88 45.12
C ALA A 179 -6.56 -7.07 44.95
N HIS A 180 -7.24 -7.49 45.97
CA HIS A 180 -8.71 -7.50 45.97
C HIS A 180 -9.26 -6.07 45.91
N SER A 181 -10.20 -5.79 45.01
CA SER A 181 -10.75 -4.43 44.82
C SER A 181 -11.37 -3.83 46.05
N ALA A 182 -11.92 -4.65 46.97
CA ALA A 182 -12.40 -4.22 48.30
C ALA A 182 -11.27 -3.74 49.24
N ARG A 183 -10.01 -3.95 48.89
CA ARG A 183 -8.81 -3.52 49.62
C ARG A 183 -7.85 -2.80 48.66
N ALA A 184 -8.36 -1.84 47.89
CA ALA A 184 -7.64 -1.16 46.84
C ALA A 184 -6.31 -0.53 47.29
N TRP A 185 -6.23 -0.09 48.59
CA TRP A 185 -5.00 0.47 49.17
C TRP A 185 -3.82 -0.53 49.27
N MET A 186 -4.07 -1.82 49.08
CA MET A 186 -3.03 -2.85 49.06
C MET A 186 -2.46 -3.09 47.64
N GLY A 187 -3.13 -2.58 46.60
CA GLY A 187 -2.74 -2.71 45.20
C GLY A 187 -2.13 -1.44 44.63
N ARG A 188 -1.66 -1.55 43.38
CA ARG A 188 -1.37 -0.44 42.49
C ARG A 188 -1.98 -0.75 41.11
N ASN A 189 -2.86 0.12 40.65
CA ASN A 189 -3.64 -0.13 39.44
C ASN A 189 -2.86 0.27 38.17
N ALA A 190 -2.45 -0.73 37.39
CA ALA A 190 -1.72 -0.50 36.14
C ALA A 190 -2.56 0.23 35.08
N ILE A 191 -3.89 0.09 35.10
CA ILE A 191 -4.76 0.84 34.19
C ILE A 191 -4.73 2.35 34.53
N HIS A 192 -4.70 2.70 35.82
CA HIS A 192 -4.59 4.10 36.25
C HIS A 192 -3.23 4.68 35.83
N ASP A 193 -2.14 3.89 35.92
CA ASP A 193 -0.81 4.31 35.53
C ASP A 193 -0.69 4.50 34.00
N ALA A 194 -1.54 3.84 33.17
CA ALA A 194 -1.62 4.05 31.74
C ALA A 194 -2.12 5.46 31.36
N ALA A 195 -2.80 6.16 32.27
CA ALA A 195 -3.37 7.49 32.00
C ALA A 195 -2.31 8.52 31.57
N ASP A 196 -1.06 8.46 32.09
CA ASP A 196 0.01 9.37 31.68
C ASP A 196 0.44 9.13 30.23
N VAL A 197 0.57 7.86 29.80
CA VAL A 197 0.87 7.51 28.41
C VAL A 197 -0.23 8.04 27.47
N LEU A 198 -1.49 7.80 27.82
CA LEU A 198 -2.63 8.26 27.02
C LEU A 198 -2.73 9.79 26.97
N ALA A 199 -2.40 10.47 28.08
CA ALA A 199 -2.37 11.93 28.13
C ALA A 199 -1.29 12.50 27.22
N ARG A 200 -0.08 11.93 27.24
CA ARG A 200 1.01 12.36 26.33
C ARG A 200 0.67 12.16 24.87
N LEU A 201 0.05 11.03 24.50
CA LEU A 201 -0.41 10.78 23.12
C LEU A 201 -1.53 11.75 22.72
N ARG A 202 -2.53 11.98 23.57
CA ARG A 202 -3.62 12.93 23.30
C ARG A 202 -3.12 14.37 23.12
N ASP A 203 -2.15 14.78 23.94
CA ASP A 203 -1.63 16.16 23.97
C ASP A 203 -0.47 16.35 22.93
N HIS A 204 -0.03 15.25 22.30
CA HIS A 204 0.96 15.29 21.22
C HIS A 204 0.42 16.02 20.00
N VAL A 205 1.20 16.96 19.50
CA VAL A 205 0.87 17.68 18.26
C VAL A 205 1.64 17.05 17.11
N PRO A 206 0.94 16.38 16.18
CA PRO A 206 1.58 15.73 15.03
C PRO A 206 2.30 16.75 14.14
N GLU A 207 3.50 16.40 13.68
CA GLU A 207 4.25 17.20 12.75
C GLU A 207 3.66 17.15 11.33
N ARG A 208 3.91 18.23 10.57
CA ARG A 208 3.49 18.36 9.17
C ARG A 208 4.65 18.77 8.30
N PRO A 209 5.71 17.95 8.20
CA PRO A 209 6.90 18.31 7.47
C PRO A 209 6.65 18.38 5.96
N GLU A 210 7.38 19.28 5.32
CA GLU A 210 7.51 19.30 3.87
C GLU A 210 8.75 18.49 3.47
N VAL A 211 8.56 17.52 2.59
CA VAL A 211 9.62 16.66 2.07
C VAL A 211 9.56 16.67 0.55
N ASP A 212 10.63 17.14 -0.08
CA ASP A 212 10.74 17.25 -1.54
C ASP A 212 9.53 17.95 -2.19
N GLY A 213 9.05 19.04 -1.56
CA GLY A 213 7.93 19.85 -2.03
C GLY A 213 6.54 19.31 -1.68
N LEU A 214 6.42 18.13 -1.05
CA LEU A 214 5.15 17.57 -0.62
C LEU A 214 5.00 17.64 0.91
N ARG A 215 3.79 17.97 1.36
CA ARG A 215 3.47 18.08 2.79
C ARG A 215 2.86 16.78 3.31
N PHE A 216 3.55 16.14 4.25
CA PHE A 216 3.10 14.95 4.95
C PHE A 216 2.39 15.29 6.26
N HIS A 217 1.53 14.40 6.73
CA HIS A 217 0.84 14.52 8.01
C HIS A 217 1.18 13.32 8.88
N GLU A 218 2.03 13.53 9.90
CA GLU A 218 2.37 12.46 10.84
C GLU A 218 1.21 12.20 11.82
N GLY A 219 1.21 11.02 12.42
CA GLY A 219 0.21 10.63 13.42
C GLY A 219 0.78 9.62 14.40
N LEU A 220 0.67 9.89 15.71
CA LEU A 220 1.10 9.01 16.79
C LEU A 220 -0.09 8.70 17.70
N GLU A 221 -0.67 7.52 17.55
CA GLU A 221 -1.98 7.20 18.11
C GLU A 221 -1.99 5.89 18.90
N ALA A 222 -2.70 5.87 20.01
CA ALA A 222 -3.06 4.63 20.68
C ALA A 222 -4.17 3.92 19.86
N VAL A 223 -3.88 2.72 19.39
CA VAL A 223 -4.80 1.91 18.56
C VAL A 223 -5.39 0.71 19.31
N GLY A 224 -4.98 0.51 20.55
CA GLY A 224 -5.53 -0.51 21.41
C GLY A 224 -5.06 -0.38 22.85
N ILE A 225 -5.87 -0.83 23.78
CA ILE A 225 -5.51 -0.91 25.20
C ILE A 225 -6.15 -2.16 25.82
N ALA A 226 -5.37 -2.90 26.63
CA ALA A 226 -5.84 -4.09 27.33
C ALA A 226 -5.29 -4.15 28.74
N GLY A 227 -6.16 -4.45 29.72
CA GLY A 227 -5.77 -4.60 31.11
C GLY A 227 -6.91 -5.17 31.97
N GLY A 228 -6.53 -5.82 33.08
CA GLY A 228 -7.47 -6.46 33.98
C GLY A 228 -7.79 -7.91 33.62
N ILE A 229 -8.01 -8.75 34.66
CA ILE A 229 -8.30 -10.19 34.53
C ILE A 229 -9.62 -10.60 35.14
N ALA A 230 -10.13 -9.83 36.12
CA ALA A 230 -11.40 -10.10 36.82
C ALA A 230 -11.94 -8.80 37.46
N GLY A 231 -13.26 -8.68 37.59
CA GLY A 231 -13.93 -7.48 38.07
C GLY A 231 -13.66 -7.12 39.54
N ASN A 232 -13.09 -8.04 40.35
CA ASN A 232 -12.76 -7.83 41.73
C ASN A 232 -11.24 -7.84 42.03
N VAL A 233 -10.40 -7.74 41.01
CA VAL A 233 -8.93 -7.70 41.08
C VAL A 233 -8.43 -6.35 40.59
N ILE A 234 -7.59 -5.66 41.38
CA ILE A 234 -6.84 -4.50 40.93
C ILE A 234 -5.83 -4.96 39.87
N PRO A 235 -5.87 -4.42 38.64
CA PRO A 235 -4.97 -4.85 37.55
C PRO A 235 -3.49 -4.52 37.85
N ASP A 236 -2.63 -5.50 37.70
CA ASP A 236 -1.18 -5.35 37.86
C ASP A 236 -0.44 -5.15 36.52
N ARG A 237 -1.18 -5.24 35.42
CA ARG A 237 -0.65 -5.01 34.06
C ARG A 237 -1.70 -4.33 33.17
N CYS A 238 -1.24 -3.35 32.38
CA CYS A 238 -2.00 -2.76 31.27
C CYS A 238 -1.05 -2.53 30.10
N THR A 239 -1.46 -2.94 28.90
CA THR A 239 -0.69 -2.79 27.66
C THR A 239 -1.43 -1.88 26.70
N ILE A 240 -0.73 -0.88 26.17
CA ILE A 240 -1.23 0.06 25.19
C ILE A 240 -0.52 -0.26 23.86
N ALA A 241 -1.28 -0.54 22.79
CA ALA A 241 -0.77 -0.68 21.44
C ALA A 241 -0.79 0.70 20.77
N ILE A 242 0.33 1.09 20.13
CA ILE A 242 0.53 2.41 19.56
C ILE A 242 1.00 2.23 18.11
N ASN A 243 0.46 3.06 17.21
CA ASN A 243 0.92 3.20 15.84
C ASN A 243 1.47 4.60 15.62
N TYR A 244 2.64 4.69 14.98
CA TYR A 244 3.22 5.93 14.50
C TYR A 244 3.35 5.91 12.99
N ARG A 245 2.73 6.89 12.34
CA ARG A 245 2.89 7.17 10.91
C ARG A 245 3.81 8.37 10.79
N PHE A 246 4.99 8.19 10.20
CA PHE A 246 6.02 9.22 10.13
C PHE A 246 6.39 9.56 8.68
N ALA A 247 6.74 10.80 8.45
CA ALA A 247 7.11 11.27 7.12
C ALA A 247 8.49 10.72 6.68
N PRO A 248 8.72 10.56 5.37
CA PRO A 248 9.89 9.85 4.83
C PRO A 248 11.22 10.63 4.94
N HIS A 249 11.25 11.75 5.66
CA HIS A 249 12.50 12.43 6.02
C HIS A 249 13.21 11.74 7.18
N ARG A 250 12.49 10.91 7.95
CA ARG A 250 13.05 10.12 9.05
C ARG A 250 13.32 8.70 8.63
N SER A 251 14.46 8.19 9.06
CA SER A 251 14.72 6.74 9.08
C SER A 251 13.87 6.05 10.16
N VAL A 252 13.80 4.72 10.11
CA VAL A 252 13.11 3.91 11.13
C VAL A 252 13.71 4.16 12.52
N GLU A 253 15.04 4.27 12.64
CA GLU A 253 15.67 4.47 13.95
C GLU A 253 15.41 5.89 14.50
N GLU A 254 15.45 6.93 13.67
CA GLU A 254 15.06 8.29 14.08
C GLU A 254 13.59 8.36 14.49
N ALA A 255 12.71 7.62 13.83
CA ALA A 255 11.30 7.52 14.20
C ALA A 255 11.12 6.80 15.56
N LYS A 256 11.90 5.74 15.83
CA LYS A 256 11.92 5.07 17.14
C LYS A 256 12.41 6.01 18.24
N ASP A 257 13.49 6.77 17.98
CA ASP A 257 14.04 7.72 18.94
C ASP A 257 13.05 8.86 19.24
N TYR A 258 12.31 9.31 18.21
CA TYR A 258 11.22 10.26 18.39
C TYR A 258 10.15 9.73 19.33
N CYS A 259 9.68 8.48 19.13
CA CYS A 259 8.70 7.85 20.00
C CYS A 259 9.24 7.70 21.45
N ARG A 260 10.52 7.34 21.62
CA ARG A 260 11.17 7.27 22.94
C ARG A 260 11.21 8.61 23.64
N ALA A 261 11.44 9.71 22.91
CA ALA A 261 11.45 11.06 23.46
C ALA A 261 10.04 11.51 23.91
N VAL A 262 9.00 11.24 23.08
CA VAL A 262 7.61 11.58 23.44
C VAL A 262 7.15 10.81 24.68
N LEU A 263 7.53 9.54 24.80
CA LEU A 263 7.16 8.64 25.89
C LEU A 263 8.33 8.37 26.84
N ASP A 264 9.16 9.42 27.09
CA ASP A 264 10.31 9.31 27.99
C ASP A 264 9.91 8.74 29.36
N GLY A 265 10.73 7.83 29.87
CA GLY A 265 10.48 7.10 31.12
C GLY A 265 9.68 5.81 30.97
N TYR A 266 9.19 5.48 29.77
CA TYR A 266 8.54 4.20 29.46
C TYR A 266 9.41 3.32 28.57
N GLU A 267 9.32 2.00 28.77
CA GLU A 267 9.93 1.02 27.87
C GLU A 267 9.00 0.77 26.66
N LEU A 268 9.51 0.96 25.45
CA LEU A 268 8.79 0.75 24.20
C LEU A 268 9.24 -0.59 23.59
N THR A 269 8.29 -1.50 23.38
CA THR A 269 8.54 -2.76 22.68
C THR A 269 8.05 -2.64 21.25
N PHE A 270 8.97 -2.43 20.29
CA PHE A 270 8.64 -2.34 18.86
C PHE A 270 8.31 -3.72 18.29
N THR A 271 7.15 -3.83 17.62
CA THR A 271 6.62 -5.07 17.06
C THR A 271 6.64 -5.08 15.54
N ASP A 272 6.62 -3.89 14.91
CA ASP A 272 6.68 -3.75 13.45
C ASP A 272 7.29 -2.40 13.08
N ALA A 273 8.00 -2.37 11.93
CA ALA A 273 8.64 -1.16 11.44
C ALA A 273 8.86 -1.23 9.92
N ALA A 274 8.38 -0.22 9.21
CA ALA A 274 8.65 -0.05 7.79
C ALA A 274 9.05 1.41 7.49
N ALA A 275 10.12 1.59 6.71
CA ALA A 275 10.55 2.91 6.25
C ALA A 275 9.54 3.48 5.26
N GLY A 276 9.39 4.81 5.24
CA GLY A 276 8.69 5.50 4.17
C GLY A 276 9.57 5.65 2.92
N ALA A 277 8.97 6.17 1.85
CA ALA A 277 9.68 6.53 0.63
C ALA A 277 9.60 8.05 0.39
N ARG A 278 10.73 8.66 0.04
CA ARG A 278 10.74 10.07 -0.40
C ARG A 278 9.99 10.21 -1.74
N PRO A 279 9.37 11.35 -2.02
CA PRO A 279 8.61 11.58 -3.25
C PRO A 279 9.36 11.28 -4.55
N GLY A 280 10.65 11.61 -4.65
CA GLY A 280 11.49 11.34 -5.82
C GLY A 280 11.02 12.03 -7.11
N LEU A 281 10.20 13.08 -7.01
CA LEU A 281 9.59 13.79 -8.14
C LEU A 281 10.56 14.69 -8.90
N ASP A 282 11.75 14.95 -8.34
CA ASP A 282 12.86 15.69 -8.95
C ASP A 282 13.61 14.87 -10.02
N ARG A 283 13.34 13.58 -10.11
CA ARG A 283 13.97 12.70 -11.11
C ARG A 283 13.36 12.94 -12.49
N PRO A 284 14.19 12.96 -13.58
CA PRO A 284 13.68 13.25 -14.92
C PRO A 284 12.52 12.36 -15.37
N ALA A 285 12.59 11.04 -15.11
CA ALA A 285 11.52 10.10 -15.45
C ALA A 285 10.21 10.38 -14.68
N ALA A 286 10.30 10.73 -13.38
CA ALA A 286 9.15 11.11 -12.57
C ALA A 286 8.54 12.44 -13.07
N ALA A 287 9.36 13.43 -13.38
CA ALA A 287 8.90 14.71 -13.92
C ALA A 287 8.17 14.54 -15.26
N ALA A 288 8.68 13.68 -16.16
CA ALA A 288 8.02 13.34 -17.43
C ALA A 288 6.67 12.66 -17.21
N PHE A 289 6.58 11.73 -16.24
CA PHE A 289 5.33 11.08 -15.87
C PHE A 289 4.30 12.08 -15.31
N VAL A 290 4.69 12.91 -14.34
CA VAL A 290 3.84 13.96 -13.76
C VAL A 290 3.30 14.89 -14.85
N ALA A 291 4.14 15.29 -15.81
CA ALA A 291 3.73 16.12 -16.95
C ALA A 291 2.69 15.41 -17.84
N ALA A 292 2.85 14.10 -18.08
CA ALA A 292 1.92 13.30 -18.88
C ALA A 292 0.56 13.07 -18.18
N VAL A 293 0.58 12.87 -16.86
CA VAL A 293 -0.66 12.75 -16.06
C VAL A 293 -1.36 14.09 -15.96
N GLY A 294 -0.60 15.15 -15.68
CA GLY A 294 -1.13 16.49 -15.37
C GLY A 294 -1.56 16.62 -13.90
N GLY A 295 -1.91 17.85 -13.53
CA GLY A 295 -2.27 18.18 -12.15
C GLY A 295 -1.07 18.32 -11.22
N GLU A 296 -1.35 18.64 -9.96
CA GLU A 296 -0.32 18.79 -8.92
C GLU A 296 -0.20 17.46 -8.14
N PRO A 297 1.02 16.92 -7.97
CA PRO A 297 1.25 15.76 -7.12
C PRO A 297 0.92 16.05 -5.66
N SER A 298 0.50 15.02 -4.94
CA SER A 298 0.27 15.06 -3.48
C SER A 298 1.10 14.00 -2.74
N ALA A 299 1.17 14.11 -1.42
CA ALA A 299 1.84 13.13 -0.59
C ALA A 299 0.95 11.90 -0.36
N LYS A 300 1.50 10.68 -0.41
CA LYS A 300 0.81 9.46 0.03
C LYS A 300 0.93 9.33 1.56
N PHE A 301 -0.21 9.27 2.25
CA PHE A 301 -0.23 9.14 3.71
C PHE A 301 -0.20 7.67 4.18
N GLY A 302 -0.75 6.74 3.39
CA GLY A 302 -0.57 5.31 3.62
C GLY A 302 0.85 4.85 3.31
N TRP A 303 1.29 3.74 3.91
CA TRP A 303 2.46 3.01 3.44
C TRP A 303 2.07 2.20 2.21
N THR A 304 2.92 2.16 1.22
CA THR A 304 2.74 1.34 0.01
C THR A 304 4.08 0.78 -0.45
N ASP A 305 4.06 -0.16 -1.36
CA ASP A 305 5.24 -0.83 -1.90
C ASP A 305 6.18 0.09 -2.71
N VAL A 306 5.85 1.38 -2.92
CA VAL A 306 6.83 2.37 -3.40
C VAL A 306 8.07 2.44 -2.48
N ALA A 307 7.91 2.11 -1.19
CA ALA A 307 9.00 2.03 -0.24
C ALA A 307 10.02 0.94 -0.60
N ARG A 308 9.58 -0.19 -1.16
CA ARG A 308 10.47 -1.27 -1.60
C ARG A 308 11.28 -0.87 -2.82
N PHE A 309 10.65 -0.23 -3.81
CA PHE A 309 11.35 0.31 -4.97
C PHE A 309 12.36 1.39 -4.55
N SER A 310 11.97 2.29 -3.67
CA SER A 310 12.85 3.30 -3.10
C SER A 310 14.08 2.68 -2.40
N ALA A 311 13.88 1.61 -1.62
CA ALA A 311 14.98 0.88 -0.97
C ALA A 311 15.95 0.22 -1.97
N LEU A 312 15.48 -0.11 -3.18
CA LEU A 312 16.30 -0.61 -4.29
C LEU A 312 16.92 0.52 -5.12
N GLY A 313 16.71 1.79 -4.74
CA GLY A 313 17.21 2.95 -5.47
C GLY A 313 16.39 3.31 -6.71
N VAL A 314 15.22 2.72 -6.90
CA VAL A 314 14.29 3.02 -7.99
C VAL A 314 13.27 4.05 -7.52
N PRO A 315 13.25 5.27 -8.08
CA PRO A 315 12.21 6.25 -7.78
C PRO A 315 10.83 5.70 -8.13
N ALA A 316 9.87 5.88 -7.23
CA ALA A 316 8.54 5.31 -7.42
C ALA A 316 7.43 6.25 -6.95
N VAL A 317 6.28 6.20 -7.62
CA VAL A 317 5.07 6.95 -7.27
C VAL A 317 3.86 6.02 -7.25
N ASN A 318 2.79 6.45 -6.56
CA ASN A 318 1.48 5.82 -6.67
C ASN A 318 0.64 6.59 -7.69
N PHE A 319 -0.04 5.84 -8.57
CA PHE A 319 -0.96 6.41 -9.55
C PHE A 319 -1.93 5.34 -10.01
N GLY A 320 -3.17 5.45 -9.64
CA GLY A 320 -4.19 4.49 -10.07
C GLY A 320 -5.61 5.01 -9.87
N PRO A 321 -6.60 4.27 -10.38
CA PRO A 321 -7.99 4.62 -10.29
C PRO A 321 -8.56 4.36 -8.90
N GLY A 322 -9.61 5.08 -8.53
CA GLY A 322 -10.33 4.91 -7.28
C GLY A 322 -9.87 5.81 -6.14
N ASN A 323 -10.76 5.98 -5.16
CA ASN A 323 -10.51 6.81 -3.98
C ASN A 323 -9.86 5.96 -2.87
N PRO A 324 -8.64 6.29 -2.40
CA PRO A 324 -7.96 5.55 -1.35
C PRO A 324 -8.73 5.52 -0.01
N GLU A 325 -9.68 6.44 0.22
CA GLU A 325 -10.53 6.44 1.41
C GLU A 325 -11.61 5.33 1.37
N LYS A 326 -11.81 4.70 0.20
CA LYS A 326 -12.73 3.58 0.01
C LYS A 326 -12.05 2.21 0.03
N ALA A 327 -10.71 2.18 0.08
CA ALA A 327 -9.97 0.95 0.30
C ALA A 327 -10.46 0.23 1.56
N HIS A 328 -10.65 -1.09 1.46
CA HIS A 328 -11.13 -1.99 2.54
C HIS A 328 -12.57 -1.74 3.03
N ALA A 329 -13.28 -0.73 2.52
CA ALA A 329 -14.66 -0.47 2.92
C ALA A 329 -15.63 -1.55 2.39
N ASP A 330 -16.73 -1.81 3.10
CA ASP A 330 -17.77 -2.74 2.63
C ASP A 330 -18.48 -2.22 1.38
N ASP A 331 -18.56 -0.89 1.24
CA ASP A 331 -19.11 -0.15 0.10
C ASP A 331 -18.02 0.30 -0.88
N GLU A 332 -16.96 -0.45 -1.01
CA GLU A 332 -15.83 -0.16 -1.90
C GLU A 332 -16.29 0.00 -3.35
N PHE A 333 -15.81 1.06 -4.01
CA PHE A 333 -16.11 1.32 -5.42
C PHE A 333 -14.97 2.04 -6.14
N CYS A 334 -14.97 1.94 -7.48
CA CYS A 334 -14.10 2.69 -8.35
C CYS A 334 -14.92 3.46 -9.41
N PRO A 335 -14.67 4.79 -9.60
CA PRO A 335 -15.27 5.54 -10.69
C PRO A 335 -14.78 5.04 -12.06
N VAL A 336 -15.70 4.83 -12.99
CA VAL A 336 -15.38 4.43 -14.37
C VAL A 336 -14.44 5.43 -15.04
N ALA A 337 -14.63 6.71 -14.80
CA ALA A 337 -13.81 7.78 -15.38
C ALA A 337 -12.33 7.66 -15.01
N ASP A 338 -12.02 7.20 -13.78
CA ASP A 338 -10.64 7.07 -13.30
C ASP A 338 -9.89 5.98 -14.07
N LEU A 339 -10.57 4.86 -14.42
CA LEU A 339 -9.97 3.79 -15.23
C LEU A 339 -9.46 4.31 -16.59
N TYR A 340 -10.31 5.08 -17.27
CA TYR A 340 -9.94 5.67 -18.56
C TYR A 340 -8.86 6.73 -18.41
N THR A 341 -8.97 7.58 -17.38
CA THR A 341 -7.95 8.62 -17.08
C THR A 341 -6.58 7.98 -16.85
N CYS A 342 -6.51 6.93 -16.04
CA CYS A 342 -5.25 6.23 -15.77
C CYS A 342 -4.70 5.53 -17.01
N ARG A 343 -5.54 4.81 -17.76
CA ARG A 343 -5.11 4.16 -19.01
C ARG A 343 -4.55 5.18 -20.00
N ASP A 344 -5.30 6.24 -20.25
CA ASP A 344 -4.93 7.25 -21.27
C ASP A 344 -3.67 8.03 -20.86
N ALA A 345 -3.45 8.23 -19.56
CA ALA A 345 -2.21 8.84 -19.04
C ALA A 345 -1.00 7.93 -19.29
N LEU A 346 -1.11 6.62 -18.98
CA LEU A 346 -0.04 5.65 -19.25
C LEU A 346 0.29 5.58 -20.76
N LEU A 347 -0.74 5.51 -21.61
CA LEU A 347 -0.55 5.46 -23.05
C LEU A 347 0.14 6.73 -23.58
N ARG A 348 -0.29 7.93 -23.14
CA ARG A 348 0.37 9.18 -23.53
C ARG A 348 1.82 9.28 -23.08
N TRP A 349 2.13 8.72 -21.92
CA TRP A 349 3.50 8.77 -21.39
C TRP A 349 4.44 7.82 -22.09
N LEU A 350 3.95 6.64 -22.47
CA LEU A 350 4.78 5.53 -22.95
C LEU A 350 4.81 5.38 -24.48
N ILE A 351 4.00 6.14 -25.20
CA ILE A 351 4.06 6.24 -26.68
C ILE A 351 4.92 7.44 -27.06
#